data_2fdd516d56d4efb80aa19b66631731ca
#
_entry.id   2fdd516d56d4efb80aa19b66631731ca
#
_cell.length_a   1.000
_cell.length_b   1.000
_cell.length_c   1.000
_cell.angle_alpha   90.00
_cell.angle_beta   90.00
_cell.angle_gamma   90.00
#
_symmetry.space_group_name_H-M   'P 1'
#
loop_
_entity.id
_entity.type
_entity.pdbx_description
1 polymer ?
#
loop_
_entity_poly.entity_id
_entity_poly.type
_entity_poly.pdbx_seq_one_letter_code
_entity_poly.pdbx_strand_id
1 'polypeptide(L)'
;MYDIDNTDVKIVNILLEDGRISASQIARHLGGISERAVRYRIEKMINEGVIQISAVVRPQAFGLTTTADVWLEVESDQILEVANKMVAYDNVSYVACGIGETDVSIQVVARDTAEIYRF
;
A
#
# COMPACT_ATOMS: atom_id res chain seq x y z
N MET A 1 16.65 -12.53 6.49
CA MET A 1 15.18 -12.39 6.42
C MET A 1 14.63 -12.29 7.82
N TYR A 2 13.68 -11.41 8.05
CA TYR A 2 13.02 -11.27 9.34
C TYR A 2 12.14 -12.48 9.64
N ASP A 3 12.32 -13.10 10.79
CA ASP A 3 11.53 -14.25 11.21
C ASP A 3 10.35 -13.78 12.08
N ILE A 4 9.16 -13.87 11.53
CA ILE A 4 7.91 -13.40 12.14
C ILE A 4 7.41 -14.43 13.14
N ASP A 5 7.20 -14.02 14.39
CA ASP A 5 6.61 -14.86 15.43
C ASP A 5 5.13 -14.51 15.71
N ASN A 6 4.50 -15.28 16.59
CA ASN A 6 3.09 -15.07 16.97
C ASN A 6 2.82 -13.69 17.56
N THR A 7 3.77 -13.12 18.28
CA THR A 7 3.62 -11.77 18.85
C THR A 7 3.59 -10.72 17.74
N ASP A 8 4.44 -10.86 16.73
CA ASP A 8 4.44 -9.98 15.56
C ASP A 8 3.10 -10.06 14.79
N VAL A 9 2.56 -11.27 14.60
CA VAL A 9 1.26 -11.45 13.95
C VAL A 9 0.14 -10.73 14.70
N LYS A 10 0.13 -10.81 16.03
CA LYS A 10 -0.86 -10.11 16.87
C LYS A 10 -0.72 -8.59 16.75
N ILE A 11 0.50 -8.06 16.75
CA ILE A 11 0.77 -6.64 16.56
C ILE A 11 0.28 -6.19 15.20
N VAL A 12 0.61 -6.90 14.14
CA VAL A 12 0.20 -6.58 12.77
C VAL A 12 -1.32 -6.57 12.64
N ASN A 13 -2.02 -7.54 13.21
CA ASN A 13 -3.48 -7.60 13.17
C ASN A 13 -4.13 -6.37 13.83
N ILE A 14 -3.57 -5.87 14.93
CA ILE A 14 -4.04 -4.63 15.56
C ILE A 14 -3.77 -3.42 14.66
N LEU A 15 -2.58 -3.33 14.05
CA LEU A 15 -2.19 -2.25 13.14
C LEU A 15 -3.02 -2.25 11.84
N LEU A 16 -3.47 -3.41 11.37
CA LEU A 16 -4.36 -3.50 10.20
C LEU A 16 -5.73 -2.84 10.46
N GLU A 17 -6.21 -2.87 11.69
CA GLU A 17 -7.46 -2.21 12.08
C GLU A 17 -7.26 -0.71 12.36
N ASP A 18 -6.14 -0.35 12.99
CA ASP A 18 -5.80 1.02 13.32
C ASP A 18 -4.28 1.23 13.23
N GLY A 19 -3.81 1.77 12.12
CA GLY A 19 -2.39 2.07 11.88
C GLY A 19 -1.83 3.20 12.75
N ARG A 20 -2.68 3.93 13.48
CA ARG A 20 -2.29 5.03 14.37
C ARG A 20 -2.27 4.65 15.84
N ILE A 21 -2.64 3.44 16.18
CA ILE A 21 -2.63 2.97 17.56
C ILE A 21 -1.22 3.08 18.16
N SER A 22 -1.12 3.53 19.41
CA SER A 22 0.17 3.66 20.09
C SER A 22 0.73 2.30 20.52
N ALA A 23 2.05 2.21 20.64
CA ALA A 23 2.70 1.02 21.18
C ALA A 23 2.23 0.71 22.62
N SER A 24 1.93 1.74 23.40
CA SER A 24 1.35 1.60 24.75
C SER A 24 -0.01 0.91 24.72
N GLN A 25 -0.89 1.30 23.81
CA GLN A 25 -2.20 0.68 23.65
C GLN A 25 -2.11 -0.76 23.15
N ILE A 26 -1.22 -1.04 22.21
CA ILE A 26 -0.94 -2.41 21.74
C ILE A 26 -0.46 -3.30 22.91
N ALA A 27 0.49 -2.80 23.70
CA ALA A 27 1.01 -3.53 24.85
C ALA A 27 -0.09 -3.89 25.86
N ARG A 28 -1.03 -2.96 26.09
CA ARG A 28 -2.20 -3.21 26.95
C ARG A 28 -3.16 -4.25 26.37
N HIS A 29 -3.39 -4.23 25.06
CA HIS A 29 -4.25 -5.20 24.38
C HIS A 29 -3.68 -6.62 24.44
N LEU A 30 -2.37 -6.75 24.26
CA LEU A 30 -1.74 -8.05 24.23
C LEU A 30 -1.51 -8.62 25.64
N GLY A 31 -1.16 -7.78 26.61
CA GLY A 31 -0.70 -8.21 27.93
C GLY A 31 0.64 -8.93 27.86
N GLY A 32 1.42 -8.90 28.94
CA GLY A 32 2.67 -9.63 29.05
C GLY A 32 3.82 -9.14 28.16
N ILE A 33 3.68 -8.00 27.52
CA ILE A 33 4.71 -7.36 26.70
C ILE A 33 4.80 -5.87 27.04
N SER A 34 6.01 -5.32 27.11
CA SER A 34 6.23 -3.90 27.36
C SER A 34 5.96 -3.03 26.11
N GLU A 35 5.62 -1.75 26.35
CA GLU A 35 5.54 -0.75 25.28
C GLU A 35 6.83 -0.67 24.47
N ARG A 36 7.98 -0.68 25.14
CA ARG A 36 9.29 -0.64 24.49
C ARG A 36 9.50 -1.84 23.56
N ALA A 37 9.12 -3.04 23.99
CA ALA A 37 9.24 -4.24 23.19
C ALA A 37 8.31 -4.21 21.96
N VAL A 38 7.09 -3.69 22.11
CA VAL A 38 6.16 -3.49 20.99
C VAL A 38 6.75 -2.50 19.97
N ARG A 39 7.23 -1.36 20.44
CA ARG A 39 7.85 -0.33 19.58
C ARG A 39 9.06 -0.89 18.82
N TYR A 40 9.92 -1.63 19.49
CA TYR A 40 11.07 -2.26 18.87
C TYR A 40 10.67 -3.23 17.75
N ARG A 41 9.64 -4.05 17.96
CA ARG A 41 9.14 -4.99 16.96
C ARG A 41 8.55 -4.28 15.75
N ILE A 42 7.75 -3.23 15.96
CA ILE A 42 7.17 -2.43 14.87
C ILE A 42 8.27 -1.80 14.03
N GLU A 43 9.22 -1.12 14.66
CA GLU A 43 10.34 -0.47 13.96
C GLU A 43 11.16 -1.48 13.16
N LYS A 44 11.42 -2.65 13.75
CA LYS A 44 12.16 -3.71 13.07
C LYS A 44 11.40 -4.27 11.86
N MET A 45 10.10 -4.53 11.99
CA MET A 45 9.27 -4.98 10.88
C MET A 45 9.21 -3.94 9.75
N ILE A 46 9.16 -2.65 10.07
CA ILE A 46 9.23 -1.57 9.07
C ILE A 46 10.59 -1.56 8.38
N ASN A 47 11.67 -1.58 9.14
CA ASN A 47 13.03 -1.53 8.57
C ASN A 47 13.38 -2.75 7.72
N GLU A 48 12.84 -3.90 8.06
CA GLU A 48 13.03 -5.14 7.30
C GLU A 48 12.03 -5.30 6.13
N GLY A 49 11.16 -4.31 5.91
CA GLY A 49 10.19 -4.32 4.82
C GLY A 49 9.03 -5.31 4.99
N VAL A 50 8.79 -5.78 6.22
CA VAL A 50 7.69 -6.71 6.53
C VAL A 50 6.35 -6.00 6.51
N ILE A 51 6.30 -4.77 7.03
CA ILE A 51 5.11 -3.91 7.04
C ILE A 51 5.47 -2.50 6.59
N GLN A 52 4.44 -1.79 6.12
CA GLN A 52 4.48 -0.35 5.86
C GLN A 52 3.29 0.30 6.54
N ILE A 53 3.53 1.40 7.25
CA ILE A 53 2.46 2.23 7.82
C ILE A 53 2.33 3.47 6.96
N SER A 54 1.16 3.68 6.39
CA SER A 54 0.90 4.76 5.44
C SER A 54 -0.54 5.26 5.57
N ALA A 55 -0.80 6.44 5.05
CA ALA A 55 -2.15 6.96 4.91
C ALA A 55 -2.75 6.50 3.58
N VAL A 56 -4.02 6.10 3.60
CA VAL A 56 -4.81 5.88 2.39
C VAL A 56 -5.73 7.08 2.23
N VAL A 57 -5.52 7.85 1.18
CA VAL A 57 -6.33 9.04 0.89
C VAL A 57 -7.55 8.71 0.05
N ARG A 58 -8.59 9.51 0.17
CA ARG A 58 -9.73 9.50 -0.74
C ARG A 58 -9.52 10.59 -1.80
N PRO A 59 -9.25 10.22 -3.05
CA PRO A 59 -8.93 11.19 -4.11
C PRO A 59 -9.99 12.30 -4.25
N GLN A 60 -11.26 11.95 -4.05
CA GLN A 60 -12.39 12.89 -4.14
C GLN A 60 -12.25 14.05 -3.14
N ALA A 61 -11.70 13.82 -1.95
CA ALA A 61 -11.46 14.86 -0.95
C ALA A 61 -10.41 15.89 -1.41
N PHE A 62 -9.61 15.53 -2.40
CA PHE A 62 -8.60 16.40 -3.02
C PHE A 62 -9.03 16.94 -4.39
N GLY A 63 -10.32 16.85 -4.71
CA GLY A 63 -10.86 17.33 -5.98
C GLY A 63 -10.63 16.41 -7.18
N LEU A 64 -10.10 15.21 -6.97
CA LEU A 64 -9.89 14.19 -7.99
C LEU A 64 -11.13 13.30 -8.05
N THR A 65 -12.16 13.75 -8.76
CA THR A 65 -13.51 13.14 -8.74
C THR A 65 -13.74 12.12 -9.84
N THR A 66 -12.82 12.03 -10.80
CA THR A 66 -12.90 11.11 -11.94
C THR A 66 -11.85 10.02 -11.80
N THR A 67 -12.27 8.78 -11.97
CA THR A 67 -11.38 7.62 -11.92
C THR A 67 -11.55 6.81 -13.19
N ALA A 68 -10.45 6.35 -13.77
CA ALA A 68 -10.43 5.43 -14.90
C ALA A 68 -9.56 4.22 -14.58
N ASP A 69 -10.07 3.05 -14.90
CA ASP A 69 -9.27 1.83 -14.89
C ASP A 69 -8.77 1.58 -16.32
N VAL A 70 -7.46 1.37 -16.46
CA VAL A 70 -6.80 1.15 -17.75
C VAL A 70 -6.08 -0.19 -17.70
N TRP A 71 -6.34 -1.02 -18.70
CA TRP A 71 -5.72 -2.31 -18.87
C TRP A 71 -4.74 -2.28 -20.05
N LEU A 72 -3.51 -2.72 -19.81
CA LEU A 72 -2.43 -2.70 -20.79
C LEU A 72 -2.04 -4.11 -21.16
N GLU A 73 -1.95 -4.38 -22.46
CA GLU A 73 -1.25 -5.54 -23.01
C GLU A 73 0.20 -5.14 -23.23
N VAL A 74 1.12 -5.93 -22.70
CA VAL A 74 2.56 -5.61 -22.68
C VAL A 74 3.36 -6.87 -23.02
N GLU A 75 4.44 -6.73 -23.77
CA GLU A 75 5.36 -7.82 -23.99
C GLU A 75 5.87 -8.39 -22.66
N SER A 76 5.92 -9.71 -22.55
CA SER A 76 6.14 -10.40 -21.27
C SER A 76 7.44 -10.01 -20.55
N ASP A 77 8.47 -9.66 -21.31
CA ASP A 77 9.77 -9.22 -20.78
C ASP A 77 9.78 -7.76 -20.35
N GLN A 78 8.73 -6.98 -20.67
CA GLN A 78 8.62 -5.55 -20.35
C GLN A 78 7.61 -5.22 -19.26
N ILE A 79 6.89 -6.20 -18.74
CA ILE A 79 5.80 -5.98 -17.76
C ILE A 79 6.27 -5.17 -16.56
N LEU A 80 7.37 -5.56 -15.93
CA LEU A 80 7.90 -4.86 -14.75
C LEU A 80 8.42 -3.46 -15.08
N GLU A 81 9.00 -3.27 -16.25
CA GLU A 81 9.48 -1.96 -16.70
C GLU A 81 8.30 -1.01 -16.91
N VAL A 82 7.25 -1.46 -17.59
CA VAL A 82 6.03 -0.68 -17.82
C VAL A 82 5.34 -0.36 -16.48
N ALA A 83 5.18 -1.34 -15.60
CA ALA A 83 4.60 -1.13 -14.28
C ALA A 83 5.36 -0.05 -13.47
N ASN A 84 6.68 -0.11 -13.46
CA ASN A 84 7.51 0.89 -12.78
C ASN A 84 7.39 2.28 -13.41
N LYS A 85 7.25 2.37 -14.72
CA LYS A 85 6.97 3.66 -15.40
C LYS A 85 5.62 4.23 -14.98
N MET A 86 4.60 3.37 -14.87
CA MET A 86 3.25 3.81 -14.46
C MET A 86 3.23 4.32 -13.01
N VAL A 87 3.96 3.71 -12.11
CA VAL A 87 4.09 4.18 -10.71
C VAL A 87 4.66 5.60 -10.60
N ALA A 88 5.44 6.04 -11.57
CA ALA A 88 6.04 7.37 -11.57
C ALA A 88 5.07 8.51 -11.90
N TYR A 89 3.87 8.22 -12.39
CA TYR A 89 2.87 9.24 -12.70
C TYR A 89 2.05 9.63 -11.46
N ASP A 90 1.96 10.91 -11.16
CA ASP A 90 1.22 11.43 -9.99
C ASP A 90 -0.27 11.09 -10.01
N ASN A 91 -0.85 10.95 -11.22
CA ASN A 91 -2.26 10.61 -11.41
C ASN A 91 -2.56 9.11 -11.26
N VAL A 92 -1.54 8.27 -11.20
CA VAL A 92 -1.71 6.82 -11.06
C VAL A 92 -1.78 6.47 -9.58
N SER A 93 -2.94 6.03 -9.14
CA SER A 93 -3.21 5.66 -7.74
C SER A 93 -2.99 4.19 -7.44
N TYR A 94 -2.93 3.36 -8.47
CA TYR A 94 -2.81 1.91 -8.33
C TYR A 94 -2.16 1.31 -9.57
N VAL A 95 -1.26 0.36 -9.37
CA VAL A 95 -0.65 -0.45 -10.44
C VAL A 95 -0.63 -1.91 -10.00
N ALA A 96 -1.10 -2.80 -10.86
CA ALA A 96 -1.00 -4.23 -10.65
C ALA A 96 -0.49 -4.94 -11.90
N CYS A 97 0.33 -5.97 -11.69
CA CYS A 97 0.72 -6.91 -12.73
C CYS A 97 -0.14 -8.17 -12.59
N GLY A 98 -0.57 -8.72 -13.71
CA GLY A 98 -1.43 -9.90 -13.76
C GLY A 98 -0.92 -10.95 -14.72
N ILE A 99 -1.60 -12.08 -14.73
CA ILE A 99 -1.45 -13.16 -15.71
C ILE A 99 -2.84 -13.41 -16.28
N GLY A 100 -3.01 -13.31 -17.59
CA GLY A 100 -4.31 -13.50 -18.25
C GLY A 100 -4.44 -12.65 -19.51
N GLU A 101 -5.63 -12.10 -19.73
CA GLU A 101 -5.92 -11.25 -20.89
C GLU A 101 -5.23 -9.88 -20.84
N THR A 102 -4.81 -9.46 -19.66
CA THR A 102 -4.11 -8.17 -19.44
C THR A 102 -2.90 -8.39 -18.56
N ASP A 103 -1.82 -7.70 -18.85
CA ASP A 103 -0.53 -7.86 -18.18
C ASP A 103 -0.32 -6.83 -17.07
N VAL A 104 -0.78 -5.58 -17.29
CA VAL A 104 -0.69 -4.49 -16.34
C VAL A 104 -2.04 -3.79 -16.28
N SER A 105 -2.54 -3.56 -15.08
CA SER A 105 -3.70 -2.71 -14.83
C SER A 105 -3.30 -1.52 -13.99
N ILE A 106 -3.81 -0.35 -14.34
CA ILE A 106 -3.60 0.88 -13.60
C ILE A 106 -4.93 1.56 -13.30
N GLN A 107 -4.98 2.28 -12.20
CA GLN A 107 -6.07 3.20 -11.92
C GLN A 107 -5.53 4.62 -11.99
N VAL A 108 -6.18 5.44 -12.79
CA VAL A 108 -5.85 6.85 -12.99
C VAL A 108 -6.92 7.70 -12.32
N VAL A 109 -6.52 8.68 -11.55
CA VAL A 109 -7.41 9.65 -10.89
C VAL A 109 -7.18 11.04 -11.46
N ALA A 110 -8.26 11.80 -11.65
CA ALA A 110 -8.22 13.11 -12.26
C ALA A 110 -9.38 14.00 -11.78
N ARG A 111 -9.28 15.29 -12.07
CA ARG A 111 -10.33 16.24 -11.73
C ARG A 111 -11.57 16.08 -12.63
N ASP A 112 -11.35 15.76 -13.89
CA ASP A 112 -12.39 15.59 -14.88
C ASP A 112 -11.99 14.57 -15.97
N THR A 113 -12.93 14.27 -16.83
CA THR A 113 -12.73 13.34 -17.97
C THR A 113 -11.72 13.86 -18.98
N ALA A 114 -11.65 15.20 -19.18
CA ALA A 114 -10.69 15.78 -20.12
C ALA A 114 -9.25 15.57 -19.64
N GLU A 115 -9.01 15.59 -18.33
CA GLU A 115 -7.69 15.30 -17.74
C GLU A 115 -7.32 13.82 -17.95
N ILE A 116 -8.27 12.88 -17.85
CA ILE A 116 -8.04 11.45 -18.16
C ILE A 116 -7.58 11.28 -19.61
N TYR A 117 -8.23 11.96 -20.55
CA TYR A 117 -7.86 11.84 -21.97
C TYR A 117 -6.53 12.49 -22.34
N ARG A 118 -6.02 13.42 -21.50
CA ARG A 118 -4.69 14.01 -21.69
C ARG A 118 -3.58 13.14 -21.09
N PHE A 119 -3.93 12.26 -20.18
CA PHE A 119 -2.99 11.31 -19.58
C PHE A 119 -2.51 10.29 -20.61
#